data_f81bcedd522ca2bf5a9012162b75254d
#
_entry.id   f81bcedd522ca2bf5a9012162b75254d
#
_cell.length_a   1.000
_cell.length_b   1.000
_cell.length_c   1.000
_cell.angle_alpha   90.00
_cell.angle_beta   90.00
_cell.angle_gamma   90.00
#
_symmetry.space_group_name_H-M   'P 1'
#
loop_
_entity.id
_entity.type
_entity.pdbx_description
1 polymer ?
#
loop_
_entity_poly.entity_id
_entity_poly.type
_entity_poly.pdbx_seq_one_letter_code
_entity_poly.pdbx_strand_id
1 'polypeptide(L)'
;VKNISYQDKWNLITTNIEDLKNSLKYKDWLSKLEIYISVFGEIQEFCSELIRIYHSAYNHKKTVEAVRAYQNDIYKFSDITTNLLNFFTDKITQAAYTRQFLLHGDAGNGKSHMLCDIALTRMGKGLSTVFILGQHYQGGNPLDFLKRELDLATIDDGTLLGALDACGEADKSNLLIIIDAINEGRFSRDWNDWLISFFHQISQYPHISIVVSCRSTYLNYIFPEDLRTNITQQEHNGFKGFEHRAASIYLNRQGIVKPSVPILAPEYTNPLFLKTCCKAI
;
A
#
# COMPACT_ATOMS: atom_id res chain seq x y z
N VAL A 1 -27.42 -12.06 -21.68
CA VAL A 1 -27.05 -10.69 -21.21
C VAL A 1 -28.33 -9.88 -21.34
N LYS A 2 -28.96 -9.48 -20.20
CA LYS A 2 -30.14 -8.60 -20.21
C LYS A 2 -29.69 -7.24 -20.73
N ASN A 3 -30.33 -6.74 -21.81
CA ASN A 3 -30.16 -5.36 -22.26
C ASN A 3 -30.71 -4.43 -21.14
N ILE A 4 -29.82 -3.95 -20.26
CA ILE A 4 -30.16 -2.94 -19.27
C ILE A 4 -30.35 -1.64 -20.05
N SER A 5 -31.49 -0.95 -19.85
CA SER A 5 -31.74 0.31 -20.52
C SER A 5 -30.74 1.39 -20.07
N TYR A 6 -30.51 2.43 -20.90
CA TYR A 6 -29.66 3.56 -20.50
C TYR A 6 -30.17 4.25 -19.24
N GLN A 7 -31.47 4.27 -19.02
CA GLN A 7 -32.08 4.85 -17.82
C GLN A 7 -31.74 4.01 -16.56
N ASP A 8 -31.75 2.69 -16.69
CA ASP A 8 -31.39 1.82 -15.56
C ASP A 8 -29.92 1.94 -15.20
N LYS A 9 -29.02 2.05 -16.22
CA LYS A 9 -27.60 2.33 -16.01
C LYS A 9 -27.40 3.67 -15.30
N TRP A 10 -28.10 4.72 -15.72
CA TRP A 10 -28.02 6.04 -15.10
C TRP A 10 -28.50 6.02 -13.65
N ASN A 11 -29.60 5.37 -13.36
CA ASN A 11 -30.13 5.21 -12.02
C ASN A 11 -29.14 4.47 -11.11
N LEU A 12 -28.50 3.41 -11.61
CA LEU A 12 -27.47 2.68 -10.89
C LEU A 12 -26.27 3.57 -10.55
N ILE A 13 -25.80 4.36 -11.53
CA ILE A 13 -24.70 5.31 -11.37
C ILE A 13 -25.02 6.33 -10.27
N THR A 14 -26.19 6.97 -10.33
CA THR A 14 -26.59 8.00 -9.35
C THR A 14 -26.72 7.43 -7.95
N THR A 15 -27.26 6.22 -7.80
CA THR A 15 -27.37 5.54 -6.51
C THR A 15 -26.01 5.24 -5.91
N ASN A 16 -25.07 4.74 -6.71
CA ASN A 16 -23.72 4.41 -6.23
C ASN A 16 -22.88 5.66 -5.90
N ILE A 17 -23.07 6.78 -6.62
CA ILE A 17 -22.44 8.06 -6.28
C ILE A 17 -22.95 8.58 -4.93
N GLU A 18 -24.24 8.47 -4.65
CA GLU A 18 -24.81 8.89 -3.38
C GLU A 18 -24.36 8.00 -2.22
N ASP A 19 -24.25 6.68 -2.45
CA ASP A 19 -23.68 5.74 -1.47
C ASP A 19 -22.21 6.07 -1.17
N LEU A 20 -21.40 6.37 -2.20
CA LEU A 20 -20.01 6.80 -2.00
C LEU A 20 -19.92 8.10 -1.18
N LYS A 21 -20.75 9.11 -1.47
CA LYS A 21 -20.80 10.34 -0.68
C LYS A 21 -21.09 10.06 0.80
N ASN A 22 -22.05 9.19 1.08
CA ASN A 22 -22.39 8.81 2.44
C ASN A 22 -21.24 8.04 3.10
N SER A 23 -20.64 7.08 2.42
CA SER A 23 -19.51 6.29 2.91
C SER A 23 -18.29 7.18 3.20
N LEU A 24 -18.00 8.17 2.36
CA LEU A 24 -16.94 9.16 2.62
C LEU A 24 -17.23 9.99 3.86
N LYS A 25 -18.48 10.40 4.07
CA LYS A 25 -18.90 11.14 5.24
C LYS A 25 -18.73 10.35 6.54
N TYR A 26 -19.06 9.07 6.52
CA TYR A 26 -18.97 8.19 7.68
C TYR A 26 -17.62 7.46 7.79
N LYS A 27 -16.70 7.68 6.84
CA LYS A 27 -15.35 7.07 6.77
C LYS A 27 -15.35 5.55 6.65
N ASP A 28 -16.40 4.95 6.13
CA ASP A 28 -16.53 3.51 5.90
C ASP A 28 -16.31 3.08 4.44
N TRP A 29 -15.96 4.02 3.57
CA TRP A 29 -15.77 3.80 2.13
C TRP A 29 -14.72 2.71 1.82
N LEU A 30 -13.73 2.55 2.69
CA LEU A 30 -12.67 1.58 2.47
C LEU A 30 -13.19 0.13 2.52
N SER A 31 -14.18 -0.15 3.37
CA SER A 31 -14.82 -1.48 3.45
C SER A 31 -15.61 -1.84 2.18
N LYS A 32 -15.96 -0.85 1.36
CA LYS A 32 -16.72 -1.00 0.11
C LYS A 32 -15.86 -0.81 -1.15
N LEU A 33 -14.54 -0.80 -1.00
CA LEU A 33 -13.60 -0.45 -2.07
C LEU A 33 -13.79 -1.27 -3.35
N GLU A 34 -13.96 -2.59 -3.24
CA GLU A 34 -14.15 -3.47 -4.41
C GLU A 34 -15.46 -3.15 -5.15
N ILE A 35 -16.51 -2.81 -4.40
CA ILE A 35 -17.79 -2.39 -4.99
C ILE A 35 -17.59 -1.11 -5.80
N TYR A 36 -16.86 -0.11 -5.25
CA TYR A 36 -16.60 1.13 -5.96
C TYR A 36 -15.72 0.94 -7.19
N ILE A 37 -14.69 0.09 -7.11
CA ILE A 37 -13.87 -0.24 -8.29
C ILE A 37 -14.73 -0.82 -9.41
N SER A 38 -15.60 -1.79 -9.10
CA SER A 38 -16.50 -2.39 -10.08
C SER A 38 -17.45 -1.36 -10.69
N VAL A 39 -18.12 -0.58 -9.84
CA VAL A 39 -19.10 0.44 -10.27
C VAL A 39 -18.46 1.52 -11.13
N PHE A 40 -17.32 2.06 -10.71
CA PHE A 40 -16.65 3.10 -11.49
C PHE A 40 -16.02 2.56 -12.78
N GLY A 41 -15.66 1.27 -12.82
CA GLY A 41 -15.29 0.58 -14.04
C GLY A 41 -16.46 0.54 -15.05
N GLU A 42 -17.66 0.14 -14.60
CA GLU A 42 -18.88 0.13 -15.43
C GLU A 42 -19.26 1.55 -15.92
N ILE A 43 -19.11 2.55 -15.06
CA ILE A 43 -19.35 3.96 -15.43
C ILE A 43 -18.37 4.41 -16.52
N GLN A 44 -17.09 4.04 -16.42
CA GLN A 44 -16.08 4.38 -17.41
C GLN A 44 -16.38 3.73 -18.77
N GLU A 45 -16.81 2.46 -18.79
CA GLU A 45 -17.25 1.79 -20.01
C GLU A 45 -18.46 2.50 -20.62
N PHE A 46 -19.44 2.89 -19.81
CA PHE A 46 -20.61 3.64 -20.26
C PHE A 46 -20.24 5.00 -20.86
N CYS A 47 -19.36 5.75 -20.23
CA CYS A 47 -18.85 7.00 -20.78
C CYS A 47 -18.17 6.80 -22.14
N SER A 48 -17.35 5.75 -22.25
CA SER A 48 -16.66 5.39 -23.49
C SER A 48 -17.64 5.04 -24.62
N GLU A 49 -18.73 4.35 -24.30
CA GLU A 49 -19.80 4.05 -25.24
C GLU A 49 -20.53 5.32 -25.69
N LEU A 50 -20.86 6.23 -24.78
CA LEU A 50 -21.47 7.52 -25.10
C LEU A 50 -20.57 8.38 -25.99
N ILE A 51 -19.27 8.42 -25.73
CA ILE A 51 -18.29 9.14 -26.54
C ILE A 51 -18.25 8.55 -27.96
N ARG A 52 -18.27 7.22 -28.10
CA ARG A 52 -18.29 6.54 -29.39
C ARG A 52 -19.55 6.85 -30.19
N ILE A 53 -20.73 6.84 -29.54
CA ILE A 53 -22.01 7.20 -30.15
C ILE A 53 -21.97 8.66 -30.63
N TYR A 54 -21.44 9.55 -29.81
CA TYR A 54 -21.25 10.95 -30.16
C TYR A 54 -20.43 11.11 -31.45
N HIS A 55 -19.25 10.47 -31.54
CA HIS A 55 -18.40 10.56 -32.72
C HIS A 55 -19.07 9.98 -33.96
N SER A 56 -19.84 8.90 -33.81
CA SER A 56 -20.63 8.32 -34.91
C SER A 56 -21.72 9.28 -35.39
N ALA A 57 -22.47 9.89 -34.47
CA ALA A 57 -23.52 10.89 -34.82
C ALA A 57 -22.95 12.17 -35.47
N TYR A 58 -21.79 12.62 -34.98
CA TYR A 58 -21.10 13.80 -35.55
C TYR A 58 -20.73 13.60 -37.03
N ASN A 59 -20.28 12.42 -37.40
CA ASN A 59 -19.91 12.07 -38.77
C ASN A 59 -21.12 12.03 -39.72
N HIS A 60 -22.34 11.89 -39.23
CA HIS A 60 -23.57 11.82 -40.01
C HIS A 60 -24.31 13.16 -40.17
N LYS A 61 -23.71 14.31 -39.84
CA LYS A 61 -24.24 15.70 -40.03
C LYS A 61 -25.65 15.97 -39.45
N LYS A 62 -26.25 15.11 -38.66
CA LYS A 62 -27.56 15.35 -38.03
C LYS A 62 -27.41 15.54 -36.52
N THR A 63 -27.84 16.68 -36.01
CA THR A 63 -27.94 17.01 -34.57
C THR A 63 -26.69 17.57 -33.88
N VAL A 64 -26.02 18.55 -34.49
CA VAL A 64 -24.70 19.00 -33.99
C VAL A 64 -24.78 19.88 -32.74
N GLU A 65 -25.82 20.70 -32.53
CA GLU A 65 -25.83 21.66 -31.40
C GLU A 65 -26.22 21.04 -30.06
N ALA A 66 -27.27 20.24 -30.01
CA ALA A 66 -27.70 19.59 -28.77
C ALA A 66 -26.68 18.56 -28.27
N VAL A 67 -26.01 17.86 -29.19
CA VAL A 67 -24.97 16.86 -28.85
C VAL A 67 -23.68 17.52 -28.39
N ARG A 68 -23.31 18.70 -28.94
CA ARG A 68 -22.14 19.48 -28.48
C ARG A 68 -22.30 20.02 -27.08
N ALA A 69 -23.52 20.39 -26.66
CA ALA A 69 -23.76 20.91 -25.32
C ALA A 69 -23.39 19.90 -24.24
N TYR A 70 -23.64 18.60 -24.48
CA TYR A 70 -23.34 17.54 -23.53
C TYR A 70 -21.94 16.94 -23.66
N GLN A 71 -21.24 17.21 -24.75
CA GLN A 71 -19.92 16.63 -25.01
C GLN A 71 -18.92 16.95 -23.90
N ASN A 72 -18.80 18.22 -23.54
CA ASN A 72 -17.86 18.66 -22.51
C ASN A 72 -18.19 18.04 -21.14
N ASP A 73 -19.46 17.85 -20.84
CA ASP A 73 -19.89 17.26 -19.57
C ASP A 73 -19.60 15.76 -19.54
N ILE A 74 -19.79 15.03 -20.65
CA ILE A 74 -19.43 13.60 -20.75
C ILE A 74 -17.91 13.44 -20.59
N TYR A 75 -17.09 14.27 -21.24
CA TYR A 75 -15.64 14.21 -21.06
C TYR A 75 -15.21 14.52 -19.62
N LYS A 76 -15.74 15.60 -19.02
CA LYS A 76 -15.46 15.92 -17.62
C LYS A 76 -15.85 14.78 -16.67
N PHE A 77 -17.01 14.16 -16.91
CA PHE A 77 -17.48 13.05 -16.11
C PHE A 77 -16.59 11.80 -16.28
N SER A 78 -16.17 11.52 -17.51
CA SER A 78 -15.20 10.45 -17.80
C SER A 78 -13.86 10.70 -17.10
N ASP A 79 -13.34 11.91 -17.10
CA ASP A 79 -12.10 12.29 -16.43
C ASP A 79 -12.21 12.12 -14.91
N ILE A 80 -13.31 12.56 -14.30
CA ILE A 80 -13.57 12.40 -12.87
C ILE A 80 -13.63 10.91 -12.51
N THR A 81 -14.35 10.11 -13.32
CA THR A 81 -14.48 8.66 -13.10
C THR A 81 -13.13 7.96 -13.21
N THR A 82 -12.32 8.34 -14.21
CA THR A 82 -10.96 7.80 -14.37
C THR A 82 -10.07 8.15 -13.18
N ASN A 83 -10.15 9.39 -12.68
CA ASN A 83 -9.37 9.81 -11.51
C ASN A 83 -9.79 9.05 -10.24
N LEU A 84 -11.09 8.83 -10.03
CA LEU A 84 -11.59 8.04 -8.90
C LEU A 84 -11.16 6.57 -9.02
N LEU A 85 -11.26 5.98 -10.20
CA LEU A 85 -10.83 4.61 -10.42
C LEU A 85 -9.32 4.45 -10.18
N ASN A 86 -8.51 5.38 -10.69
CA ASN A 86 -7.08 5.42 -10.42
C ASN A 86 -6.78 5.54 -8.92
N PHE A 87 -7.51 6.39 -8.20
CA PHE A 87 -7.36 6.50 -6.74
C PHE A 87 -7.71 5.19 -6.03
N PHE A 88 -8.81 4.53 -6.39
CA PHE A 88 -9.21 3.27 -5.75
C PHE A 88 -8.26 2.12 -6.08
N THR A 89 -7.66 2.11 -7.27
CA THR A 89 -6.70 1.08 -7.71
C THR A 89 -5.25 1.43 -7.37
N ASP A 90 -4.99 2.61 -6.81
CA ASP A 90 -3.65 3.01 -6.39
C ASP A 90 -3.11 2.10 -5.29
N LYS A 91 -1.81 1.84 -5.32
CA LYS A 91 -1.12 0.94 -4.37
C LYS A 91 -1.32 1.34 -2.91
N ILE A 92 -1.36 2.65 -2.62
CA ILE A 92 -1.54 3.15 -1.24
C ILE A 92 -2.95 2.81 -0.76
N THR A 93 -3.96 3.04 -1.61
CA THR A 93 -5.36 2.70 -1.31
C THR A 93 -5.53 1.19 -1.14
N GLN A 94 -4.94 0.39 -2.02
CA GLN A 94 -4.95 -1.06 -1.92
C GLN A 94 -4.25 -1.56 -0.65
N ALA A 95 -3.11 -0.98 -0.28
CA ALA A 95 -2.43 -1.31 0.96
C ALA A 95 -3.28 -0.99 2.20
N ALA A 96 -3.99 0.14 2.18
CA ALA A 96 -4.90 0.51 3.26
C ALA A 96 -6.11 -0.44 3.35
N TYR A 97 -6.61 -0.91 2.22
CA TYR A 97 -7.72 -1.86 2.14
C TYR A 97 -7.33 -3.26 2.62
N THR A 98 -6.25 -3.82 2.05
CA THR A 98 -5.78 -5.16 2.43
C THR A 98 -5.14 -5.19 3.80
N ARG A 99 -4.66 -4.05 4.30
CA ARG A 99 -3.92 -3.90 5.57
C ARG A 99 -2.65 -4.76 5.63
N GLN A 100 -2.18 -5.22 4.48
CA GLN A 100 -1.01 -6.06 4.31
C GLN A 100 -0.05 -5.41 3.33
N PHE A 101 1.21 -5.29 3.72
CA PHE A 101 2.19 -4.59 2.91
C PHE A 101 3.57 -5.27 2.95
N LEU A 102 4.18 -5.41 1.79
CA LEU A 102 5.55 -5.89 1.64
C LEU A 102 6.47 -4.75 1.21
N LEU A 103 7.44 -4.43 2.05
CA LEU A 103 8.52 -3.52 1.72
C LEU A 103 9.75 -4.32 1.31
N HIS A 104 10.18 -4.23 0.06
CA HIS A 104 11.39 -4.91 -0.38
C HIS A 104 12.42 -3.92 -0.94
N GLY A 105 13.63 -4.39 -1.23
CA GLY A 105 14.72 -3.57 -1.76
C GLY A 105 16.08 -4.13 -1.37
N ASP A 106 17.13 -3.60 -1.98
CA ASP A 106 18.49 -4.08 -1.76
C ASP A 106 19.00 -3.82 -0.34
N ALA A 107 20.08 -4.54 0.00
CA ALA A 107 20.76 -4.35 1.27
C ALA A 107 21.27 -2.90 1.41
N GLY A 108 21.14 -2.33 2.61
CA GLY A 108 21.65 -0.98 2.87
C GLY A 108 20.79 0.18 2.38
N ASN A 109 19.68 -0.08 1.67
CA ASN A 109 18.78 0.97 1.15
C ASN A 109 17.99 1.73 2.23
N GLY A 110 18.04 1.32 3.50
CA GLY A 110 17.41 2.07 4.61
C GLY A 110 16.02 1.59 5.00
N LYS A 111 15.55 0.41 4.54
CA LYS A 111 14.23 -0.15 4.89
C LYS A 111 13.98 -0.18 6.40
N SER A 112 14.89 -0.79 7.17
CA SER A 112 14.80 -0.88 8.63
C SER A 112 14.74 0.49 9.29
N HIS A 113 15.50 1.47 8.77
CA HIS A 113 15.50 2.83 9.29
C HIS A 113 14.13 3.49 9.09
N MET A 114 13.58 3.37 7.88
CA MET A 114 12.25 3.89 7.57
C MET A 114 11.16 3.24 8.43
N LEU A 115 11.21 1.92 8.62
CA LEU A 115 10.23 1.20 9.45
C LEU A 115 10.34 1.60 10.93
N CYS A 116 11.56 1.78 11.44
CA CYS A 116 11.79 2.33 12.78
C CYS A 116 11.21 3.75 12.95
N ASP A 117 11.43 4.63 11.97
CA ASP A 117 10.89 6.00 12.01
C ASP A 117 9.36 6.00 11.99
N ILE A 118 8.74 5.10 11.22
CA ILE A 118 7.28 4.90 11.21
C ILE A 118 6.81 4.44 12.59
N ALA A 119 7.44 3.42 13.17
CA ALA A 119 7.08 2.91 14.50
C ALA A 119 7.17 3.99 15.57
N LEU A 120 8.31 4.71 15.64
CA LEU A 120 8.51 5.79 16.60
C LEU A 120 7.51 6.94 16.42
N THR A 121 7.21 7.31 15.17
CA THR A 121 6.22 8.35 14.86
C THR A 121 4.83 7.95 15.32
N ARG A 122 4.43 6.69 15.12
CA ARG A 122 3.15 6.16 15.57
C ARG A 122 3.07 6.13 17.10
N MET A 123 4.09 5.59 17.76
CA MET A 123 4.19 5.57 19.23
C MET A 123 4.13 6.98 19.82
N GLY A 124 4.82 7.95 19.22
CA GLY A 124 4.76 9.36 19.63
C GLY A 124 3.37 10.00 19.49
N LYS A 125 2.48 9.40 18.68
CA LYS A 125 1.07 9.78 18.55
C LYS A 125 0.13 8.94 19.42
N GLY A 126 0.65 8.05 20.27
CA GLY A 126 -0.13 7.14 21.10
C GLY A 126 -0.81 6.01 20.32
N LEU A 127 -0.34 5.67 19.12
CA LEU A 127 -0.91 4.60 18.30
C LEU A 127 -0.19 3.27 18.55
N SER A 128 -0.96 2.24 18.81
CA SER A 128 -0.46 0.88 19.07
C SER A 128 0.37 0.37 17.89
N THR A 129 1.60 -0.05 18.20
CA THR A 129 2.55 -0.52 17.19
C THR A 129 3.43 -1.61 17.80
N VAL A 130 3.55 -2.74 17.10
CA VAL A 130 4.45 -3.84 17.41
C VAL A 130 5.58 -3.83 16.39
N PHE A 131 6.83 -3.73 16.83
CA PHE A 131 8.01 -3.77 15.97
C PHE A 131 8.91 -4.91 16.39
N ILE A 132 9.10 -5.91 15.53
CA ILE A 132 9.93 -7.07 15.77
C ILE A 132 10.93 -7.31 14.64
N LEU A 133 12.04 -7.96 14.97
CA LEU A 133 13.10 -8.26 14.01
C LEU A 133 12.98 -9.71 13.53
N GLY A 134 12.86 -9.91 12.23
CA GLY A 134 12.75 -11.23 11.62
C GLY A 134 13.93 -12.15 11.91
N GLN A 135 15.10 -11.59 12.23
CA GLN A 135 16.28 -12.38 12.64
C GLN A 135 16.07 -13.21 13.93
N HIS A 136 15.10 -12.85 14.78
CA HIS A 136 14.78 -13.59 15.99
C HIS A 136 13.85 -14.78 15.72
N TYR A 137 13.35 -14.93 14.50
CA TYR A 137 12.48 -16.05 14.13
C TYR A 137 13.24 -17.36 14.20
N GLN A 138 12.64 -18.34 14.90
CA GLN A 138 13.23 -19.65 15.18
C GLN A 138 12.57 -20.80 14.40
N GLY A 139 11.80 -20.47 13.37
CA GLY A 139 11.01 -21.43 12.60
C GLY A 139 9.63 -21.69 13.21
N GLY A 140 8.78 -22.43 12.49
CA GLY A 140 7.44 -22.80 12.90
C GLY A 140 6.39 -21.70 12.70
N ASN A 141 5.31 -21.74 13.47
CA ASN A 141 4.20 -20.79 13.34
C ASN A 141 4.64 -19.35 13.69
N PRO A 142 4.46 -18.37 12.78
CA PRO A 142 4.78 -16.96 13.04
C PRO A 142 3.98 -16.34 14.21
N LEU A 143 2.80 -16.85 14.55
CA LEU A 143 2.07 -16.39 15.72
C LEU A 143 2.79 -16.80 17.02
N ASP A 144 3.41 -17.97 17.06
CA ASP A 144 4.23 -18.36 18.22
C ASP A 144 5.48 -17.49 18.35
N PHE A 145 6.05 -17.08 17.22
CA PHE A 145 7.13 -16.09 17.21
C PHE A 145 6.64 -14.75 17.76
N LEU A 146 5.49 -14.23 17.29
CA LEU A 146 4.90 -12.99 17.79
C LEU A 146 4.60 -13.07 19.30
N LYS A 147 4.04 -14.17 19.78
CA LYS A 147 3.78 -14.41 21.22
C LYS A 147 5.06 -14.36 22.05
N ARG A 148 6.15 -14.96 21.56
CA ARG A 148 7.44 -14.92 22.26
C ARG A 148 8.04 -13.51 22.34
N GLU A 149 8.02 -12.78 21.25
CA GLU A 149 8.55 -11.40 21.21
C GLU A 149 7.73 -10.43 22.08
N LEU A 150 6.47 -10.78 22.38
CA LEU A 150 5.59 -10.00 23.26
C LEU A 150 5.55 -10.51 24.72
N ASP A 151 6.33 -11.53 25.07
CA ASP A 151 6.30 -12.20 26.38
C ASP A 151 4.92 -12.81 26.71
N LEU A 152 4.18 -13.27 25.70
CA LEU A 152 2.82 -13.82 25.79
C LEU A 152 2.75 -15.29 25.34
N ALA A 153 3.80 -16.07 25.56
CA ALA A 153 3.94 -17.43 25.02
C ALA A 153 2.83 -18.42 25.43
N THR A 154 2.10 -18.14 26.51
CA THR A 154 1.09 -19.05 27.06
C THR A 154 -0.33 -18.83 26.57
N ILE A 155 -0.61 -17.75 25.86
CA ILE A 155 -1.95 -17.46 25.34
C ILE A 155 -2.19 -18.13 23.99
N ASP A 156 -3.45 -18.43 23.68
CA ASP A 156 -3.84 -18.95 22.37
C ASP A 156 -3.82 -17.83 21.29
N ASP A 157 -3.77 -18.24 20.01
CA ASP A 157 -3.66 -17.34 18.88
C ASP A 157 -4.86 -16.38 18.77
N GLY A 158 -6.07 -16.87 19.03
CA GLY A 158 -7.29 -16.08 18.97
C GLY A 158 -7.32 -14.98 20.05
N THR A 159 -6.90 -15.30 21.26
CA THR A 159 -6.78 -14.34 22.37
C THR A 159 -5.72 -13.27 22.05
N LEU A 160 -4.56 -13.67 21.50
CA LEU A 160 -3.54 -12.70 21.06
C LEU A 160 -4.09 -11.73 20.02
N LEU A 161 -4.60 -12.29 18.90
CA LEU A 161 -5.07 -11.47 17.79
C LEU A 161 -6.28 -10.62 18.19
N GLY A 162 -7.21 -11.14 19.00
CA GLY A 162 -8.33 -10.39 19.54
C GLY A 162 -7.90 -9.22 20.44
N ALA A 163 -6.88 -9.41 21.27
CA ALA A 163 -6.34 -8.33 22.11
C ALA A 163 -5.65 -7.24 21.25
N LEU A 164 -4.88 -7.64 20.24
CA LEU A 164 -4.24 -6.69 19.31
C LEU A 164 -5.29 -5.91 18.49
N ASP A 165 -6.35 -6.57 18.04
CA ASP A 165 -7.47 -5.94 17.33
C ASP A 165 -8.18 -4.91 18.21
N ALA A 166 -8.48 -5.26 19.46
CA ALA A 166 -9.09 -4.36 20.43
C ALA A 166 -8.20 -3.12 20.71
N CYS A 167 -6.88 -3.26 20.72
CA CYS A 167 -5.97 -2.11 20.81
C CYS A 167 -6.13 -1.18 19.60
N GLY A 168 -6.20 -1.72 18.39
CA GLY A 168 -6.43 -0.93 17.18
C GLY A 168 -7.77 -0.21 17.18
N GLU A 169 -8.84 -0.90 17.62
CA GLU A 169 -10.17 -0.31 17.77
C GLU A 169 -10.17 0.84 18.80
N ALA A 170 -9.54 0.64 19.96
CA ALA A 170 -9.42 1.65 21.01
C ALA A 170 -8.67 2.90 20.53
N ASP A 171 -7.64 2.74 19.72
CA ASP A 171 -6.89 3.84 19.10
C ASP A 171 -7.67 4.56 17.99
N LYS A 172 -8.82 4.02 17.57
CA LYS A 172 -9.57 4.47 16.38
C LYS A 172 -8.70 4.48 15.13
N SER A 173 -7.77 3.54 15.06
CA SER A 173 -6.79 3.33 14.01
C SER A 173 -6.42 1.85 13.99
N ASN A 174 -5.71 1.39 12.96
CA ASN A 174 -5.21 0.02 12.99
C ASN A 174 -3.97 -0.08 13.89
N LEU A 175 -3.91 -1.11 14.74
CA LEU A 175 -2.64 -1.55 15.31
C LEU A 175 -1.71 -1.98 14.15
N LEU A 176 -0.47 -1.54 14.18
CA LEU A 176 0.50 -1.88 13.15
C LEU A 176 1.52 -2.90 13.66
N ILE A 177 1.57 -4.07 13.03
CA ILE A 177 2.62 -5.06 13.23
C ILE A 177 3.69 -4.83 12.15
N ILE A 178 4.93 -4.62 12.55
CA ILE A 178 6.08 -4.50 11.67
C ILE A 178 7.04 -5.66 11.96
N ILE A 179 7.31 -6.48 10.95
CA ILE A 179 8.33 -7.52 11.01
C ILE A 179 9.45 -7.14 10.04
N ASP A 180 10.54 -6.62 10.60
CA ASP A 180 11.65 -6.15 9.77
C ASP A 180 12.61 -7.28 9.43
N ALA A 181 13.05 -7.31 8.16
CA ALA A 181 14.08 -8.20 7.63
C ALA A 181 13.81 -9.69 7.85
N ILE A 182 12.62 -10.18 7.40
CA ILE A 182 12.25 -11.60 7.53
C ILE A 182 13.20 -12.57 6.81
N ASN A 183 14.05 -12.03 5.89
CA ASN A 183 15.12 -12.78 5.23
C ASN A 183 16.36 -12.98 6.09
N GLU A 184 16.43 -12.39 7.26
CA GLU A 184 17.55 -12.54 8.17
C GLU A 184 17.27 -13.65 9.21
N GLY A 185 18.33 -14.23 9.72
CA GLY A 185 18.19 -15.33 10.66
C GLY A 185 18.28 -16.71 10.01
N ARG A 186 18.49 -17.69 10.88
CA ARG A 186 18.79 -19.09 10.48
C ARG A 186 17.60 -19.79 9.82
N PHE A 187 16.39 -19.45 10.22
CA PHE A 187 15.14 -20.10 9.81
C PHE A 187 14.34 -19.26 8.81
N SER A 188 14.98 -18.32 8.13
CA SER A 188 14.29 -17.40 7.20
C SER A 188 13.54 -18.12 6.06
N ARG A 189 13.93 -19.33 5.68
CA ARG A 189 13.23 -20.10 4.64
C ARG A 189 11.89 -20.67 5.10
N ASP A 190 11.75 -20.94 6.38
CA ASP A 190 10.52 -21.53 6.96
C ASP A 190 9.34 -20.56 6.84
N TRP A 191 9.58 -19.27 6.65
CA TRP A 191 8.52 -18.31 6.37
C TRP A 191 7.68 -18.70 5.16
N ASN A 192 8.28 -19.33 4.13
CA ASN A 192 7.56 -19.72 2.91
C ASN A 192 6.36 -20.63 3.21
N ASP A 193 6.51 -21.55 4.16
CA ASP A 193 5.48 -22.52 4.52
C ASP A 193 4.34 -21.89 5.33
N TRP A 194 4.58 -20.76 5.98
CA TRP A 194 3.66 -20.18 6.96
C TRP A 194 3.03 -18.85 6.56
N LEU A 195 3.65 -18.08 5.65
CA LEU A 195 3.22 -16.70 5.36
C LEU A 195 1.77 -16.61 4.90
N ILE A 196 1.31 -17.52 4.04
CA ILE A 196 -0.08 -17.49 3.54
C ILE A 196 -1.07 -17.62 4.71
N SER A 197 -0.90 -18.65 5.56
CA SER A 197 -1.78 -18.88 6.71
C SER A 197 -1.68 -17.75 7.73
N PHE A 198 -0.49 -17.22 7.97
CA PHE A 198 -0.25 -16.10 8.87
C PHE A 198 -0.95 -14.82 8.43
N PHE A 199 -0.79 -14.43 7.18
CA PHE A 199 -1.49 -13.27 6.63
C PHE A 199 -3.00 -13.47 6.60
N HIS A 200 -3.46 -14.68 6.27
CA HIS A 200 -4.89 -15.01 6.30
C HIS A 200 -5.47 -14.88 7.71
N GLN A 201 -4.79 -15.41 8.74
CA GLN A 201 -5.27 -15.29 10.12
C GLN A 201 -5.35 -13.83 10.57
N ILE A 202 -4.33 -13.02 10.30
CA ILE A 202 -4.34 -11.58 10.63
C ILE A 202 -5.47 -10.85 9.89
N SER A 203 -5.78 -11.20 8.64
CA SER A 203 -6.81 -10.53 7.85
C SER A 203 -8.22 -10.66 8.43
N GLN A 204 -8.47 -11.65 9.30
CA GLN A 204 -9.75 -11.82 9.98
C GLN A 204 -10.01 -10.73 11.04
N TYR A 205 -8.99 -9.97 11.44
CA TYR A 205 -9.07 -8.93 12.46
C TYR A 205 -9.00 -7.54 11.83
N PRO A 206 -10.13 -6.78 11.82
CA PRO A 206 -10.28 -5.58 11.02
C PRO A 206 -9.39 -4.40 11.45
N HIS A 207 -8.92 -4.39 12.69
CA HIS A 207 -8.10 -3.30 13.22
C HIS A 207 -6.61 -3.65 13.34
N ILE A 208 -6.16 -4.73 12.67
CA ILE A 208 -4.74 -5.07 12.56
C ILE A 208 -4.25 -4.82 11.15
N SER A 209 -3.12 -4.14 11.02
CA SER A 209 -2.34 -4.02 9.79
C SER A 209 -0.96 -4.62 9.97
N ILE A 210 -0.42 -5.20 8.92
CA ILE A 210 0.91 -5.80 8.95
C ILE A 210 1.80 -5.30 7.83
N VAL A 211 3.03 -4.97 8.16
CA VAL A 211 4.11 -4.67 7.23
C VAL A 211 5.25 -5.63 7.46
N VAL A 212 5.72 -6.27 6.41
CA VAL A 212 6.92 -7.09 6.45
C VAL A 212 7.98 -6.51 5.54
N SER A 213 9.25 -6.59 5.93
CA SER A 213 10.35 -6.20 5.05
C SER A 213 11.23 -7.38 4.67
N CYS A 214 11.71 -7.34 3.41
CA CYS A 214 12.57 -8.37 2.86
C CYS A 214 13.61 -7.77 1.89
N ARG A 215 14.76 -8.41 1.71
CA ARG A 215 15.66 -8.06 0.59
C ARG A 215 15.11 -8.60 -0.70
N SER A 216 15.18 -7.82 -1.80
CA SER A 216 14.67 -8.20 -3.11
C SER A 216 15.23 -9.55 -3.60
N THR A 217 16.50 -9.85 -3.30
CA THR A 217 17.15 -11.11 -3.67
C THR A 217 16.57 -12.35 -2.99
N TYR A 218 15.83 -12.19 -1.89
CA TYR A 218 15.25 -13.29 -1.13
C TYR A 218 13.75 -13.49 -1.36
N LEU A 219 13.08 -12.60 -2.09
CA LEU A 219 11.63 -12.64 -2.29
C LEU A 219 11.14 -14.00 -2.81
N ASN A 220 11.80 -14.54 -3.83
CA ASN A 220 11.41 -15.80 -4.45
C ASN A 220 11.60 -17.02 -3.55
N TYR A 221 12.40 -16.91 -2.49
CA TYR A 221 12.68 -17.99 -1.55
C TYR A 221 11.77 -17.95 -0.32
N ILE A 222 11.26 -16.76 0.03
CA ILE A 222 10.53 -16.53 1.26
C ILE A 222 9.03 -16.35 0.99
N PHE A 223 8.68 -15.66 -0.08
CA PHE A 223 7.28 -15.40 -0.42
C PHE A 223 6.78 -16.40 -1.46
N PRO A 224 5.73 -17.20 -1.13
CA PRO A 224 5.01 -17.98 -2.12
C PRO A 224 4.51 -17.10 -3.28
N GLU A 225 4.49 -17.63 -4.49
CA GLU A 225 4.12 -16.85 -5.68
C GLU A 225 2.72 -16.26 -5.58
N ASP A 226 1.76 -17.05 -5.09
CA ASP A 226 0.37 -16.61 -4.90
C ASP A 226 0.25 -15.42 -3.94
N LEU A 227 1.00 -15.43 -2.84
CA LEU A 227 1.02 -14.30 -1.91
C LEU A 227 1.72 -13.09 -2.53
N ARG A 228 2.84 -13.29 -3.21
CA ARG A 228 3.63 -12.23 -3.82
C ARG A 228 2.88 -11.48 -4.91
N THR A 229 2.02 -12.15 -5.68
CA THR A 229 1.20 -11.53 -6.73
C THR A 229 0.03 -10.74 -6.16
N ASN A 230 -0.48 -11.12 -4.99
CA ASN A 230 -1.68 -10.54 -4.40
C ASN A 230 -1.40 -9.50 -3.30
N ILE A 231 -0.22 -9.55 -2.65
CA ILE A 231 0.13 -8.57 -1.61
C ILE A 231 0.54 -7.24 -2.22
N THR A 232 0.05 -6.15 -1.64
CA THR A 232 0.55 -4.82 -2.02
C THR A 232 2.02 -4.68 -1.63
N GLN A 233 2.86 -4.35 -2.60
CA GLN A 233 4.30 -4.28 -2.38
C GLN A 233 4.93 -3.03 -2.99
N GLN A 234 6.00 -2.57 -2.35
CA GLN A 234 6.79 -1.43 -2.80
C GLN A 234 8.29 -1.73 -2.68
N GLU A 235 9.00 -1.45 -3.76
CA GLU A 235 10.44 -1.47 -3.74
C GLU A 235 10.99 -0.17 -3.14
N HIS A 236 11.86 -0.31 -2.13
CA HIS A 236 12.59 0.82 -1.54
C HIS A 236 13.97 0.95 -2.19
N ASN A 237 14.10 1.92 -3.07
CA ASN A 237 15.28 2.15 -3.90
C ASN A 237 16.32 3.09 -3.24
N GLY A 238 16.29 3.25 -1.92
CA GLY A 238 17.17 4.16 -1.22
C GLY A 238 16.97 5.61 -1.65
N PHE A 239 18.06 6.28 -2.03
CA PHE A 239 18.04 7.68 -2.47
C PHE A 239 17.95 7.86 -3.99
N LYS A 240 17.57 6.82 -4.75
CA LYS A 240 17.47 6.89 -6.21
C LYS A 240 16.59 8.07 -6.65
N GLY A 241 17.15 8.94 -7.50
CA GLY A 241 16.52 10.17 -7.96
C GLY A 241 16.63 11.35 -6.99
N PHE A 242 17.22 11.15 -5.80
CA PHE A 242 17.45 12.18 -4.78
C PHE A 242 18.88 12.21 -4.27
N GLU A 243 19.82 11.57 -4.97
CA GLU A 243 21.20 11.30 -4.55
C GLU A 243 21.90 12.56 -4.08
N HIS A 244 21.90 13.59 -4.91
CA HIS A 244 22.54 14.86 -4.62
C HIS A 244 21.94 15.55 -3.38
N ARG A 245 20.61 15.54 -3.26
CA ARG A 245 19.91 16.16 -2.12
C ARG A 245 20.19 15.39 -0.83
N ALA A 246 20.11 14.07 -0.89
CA ALA A 246 20.36 13.20 0.26
C ALA A 246 21.81 13.32 0.73
N ALA A 247 22.76 13.25 -0.20
CA ALA A 247 24.18 13.45 0.10
C ALA A 247 24.45 14.83 0.70
N SER A 248 23.87 15.90 0.14
CA SER A 248 24.03 17.26 0.66
C SER A 248 23.52 17.40 2.10
N ILE A 249 22.35 16.84 2.42
CA ILE A 249 21.78 16.88 3.76
C ILE A 249 22.66 16.09 4.73
N TYR A 250 23.11 14.90 4.31
CA TYR A 250 23.90 14.04 5.18
C TYR A 250 25.29 14.61 5.47
N LEU A 251 26.00 15.11 4.44
CA LEU A 251 27.30 15.78 4.58
C LEU A 251 27.18 16.99 5.50
N ASN A 252 26.17 17.84 5.29
CA ASN A 252 25.97 19.01 6.17
C ASN A 252 25.75 18.61 7.64
N ARG A 253 24.99 17.54 7.91
CA ARG A 253 24.76 17.01 9.26
C ARG A 253 26.07 16.51 9.94
N GLN A 254 27.00 16.03 9.12
CA GLN A 254 28.31 15.56 9.61
C GLN A 254 29.36 16.67 9.65
N GLY A 255 28.99 17.90 9.31
CA GLY A 255 29.93 19.02 9.26
C GLY A 255 30.95 18.93 8.10
N ILE A 256 30.68 18.09 7.10
CA ILE A 256 31.58 17.91 5.96
C ILE A 256 31.23 18.92 4.87
N VAL A 257 32.25 19.61 4.36
CA VAL A 257 32.09 20.58 3.27
C VAL A 257 31.66 19.84 2.00
N LYS A 258 30.49 20.25 1.48
CA LYS A 258 29.94 19.63 0.29
C LYS A 258 30.74 20.07 -0.95
N PRO A 259 30.99 19.15 -1.89
CA PRO A 259 31.66 19.48 -3.15
C PRO A 259 30.79 20.45 -3.99
N SER A 260 31.46 21.29 -4.78
CA SER A 260 30.81 22.26 -5.67
C SER A 260 30.09 21.63 -6.86
N VAL A 261 30.42 20.38 -7.18
CA VAL A 261 29.80 19.60 -8.26
C VAL A 261 28.70 18.70 -7.71
N PRO A 262 27.61 18.44 -8.48
CA PRO A 262 26.59 17.50 -8.07
C PRO A 262 27.14 16.10 -7.85
N ILE A 263 26.73 15.47 -6.75
CA ILE A 263 27.03 14.06 -6.45
C ILE A 263 26.00 13.21 -7.19
N LEU A 264 26.41 12.63 -8.31
CA LEU A 264 25.56 11.83 -9.18
C LEU A 264 26.04 10.37 -9.33
N ALA A 265 27.06 9.96 -8.58
CA ALA A 265 27.55 8.59 -8.64
C ALA A 265 26.49 7.61 -8.12
N PRO A 266 26.22 6.49 -8.83
CA PRO A 266 25.15 5.55 -8.48
C PRO A 266 25.26 4.98 -7.07
N GLU A 267 26.47 4.90 -6.52
CA GLU A 267 26.74 4.40 -5.17
C GLU A 267 26.05 5.24 -4.09
N TYR A 268 25.87 6.55 -4.32
CA TYR A 268 25.18 7.45 -3.40
C TYR A 268 23.66 7.24 -3.36
N THR A 269 23.11 6.39 -4.20
CA THR A 269 21.73 5.91 -4.05
C THR A 269 21.56 5.07 -2.80
N ASN A 270 22.65 4.43 -2.33
CA ASN A 270 22.63 3.57 -1.15
C ASN A 270 22.96 4.36 0.12
N PRO A 271 22.00 4.49 1.06
CA PRO A 271 22.20 5.20 2.32
C PRO A 271 23.38 4.67 3.18
N LEU A 272 23.59 3.35 3.16
CA LEU A 272 24.69 2.73 3.91
C LEU A 272 26.06 3.12 3.33
N PHE A 273 26.18 3.14 2.00
CA PHE A 273 27.37 3.60 1.34
C PHE A 273 27.70 5.04 1.71
N LEU A 274 26.72 5.95 1.60
CA LEU A 274 26.88 7.35 1.99
C LEU A 274 27.32 7.51 3.45
N LYS A 275 26.69 6.76 4.37
CA LYS A 275 27.07 6.74 5.78
C LYS A 275 28.52 6.28 6.00
N THR A 276 28.94 5.25 5.25
CA THR A 276 30.30 4.70 5.36
C THR A 276 31.33 5.68 4.83
N CYS A 277 31.07 6.31 3.68
CA CYS A 277 31.94 7.36 3.13
C CYS A 277 32.13 8.51 4.10
N CYS A 278 31.07 8.99 4.72
CA CYS A 278 31.19 10.11 5.69
C CYS A 278 31.91 9.75 6.99
N LYS A 279 32.03 8.46 7.33
CA LYS A 279 32.81 8.00 8.48
C LYS A 279 34.31 7.84 8.17
N ALA A 280 34.63 7.72 6.90
CA ALA A 280 36.03 7.53 6.43
C ALA A 280 36.75 8.85 6.17
N ILE A 281 36.03 9.95 6.17
CA ILE A 281 36.55 11.32 6.05
C ILE A 281 36.71 11.92 7.46
#